data_dbc528c7ad9a210884a146839a7af965
#
_entry.id   dbc528c7ad9a210884a146839a7af965
#
_cell.length_a   1.000
_cell.length_b   1.000
_cell.length_c   1.000
_cell.angle_alpha   90.00
_cell.angle_beta   90.00
_cell.angle_gamma   90.00
#
_symmetry.space_group_name_H-M   'P 1'
#
loop_
_entity.id
_entity.type
_entity.pdbx_description
1 polymer ?
#
loop_
_entity_poly.entity_id
_entity_poly.type
_entity_poly.pdbx_seq_one_letter_code
_entity_poly.pdbx_strand_id
1 'polypeptide(L)'
;MKKIFSILAGFILFASVSNAAEKITVDKQLVGVVGAVSGTVKTDTRELKPGDKIYLNETIYSAEGAGTQILLLDQSTFTIGSGSEVVMDTFIYDPATNDGKIVASVKQGSLKVISGLISKKNPDSLTVEVPEGTLGSRGTEFQTIVSKKQKQTSTLLIGPGKNNTLGLRPGAVLVGNKLGSTLLNNPYSVSTMKKGKAPGQAKKITKKQLKQFKKKMKALKVAKLDGSSKDEKKKIRKQIKQDLKAAGLDKEEIKVLIKGNIKKDKEKKAEKKKAIAKKKKAKAEKKKEAKKKKAVKKKSKGKKKKAVKKKSKGKKKKA
;
A
#
# COMPACT_ATOMS: atom_id res chain seq x y z
N MET A 1 -23.22 -100.09 4.72
CA MET A 1 -23.71 -98.94 3.98
C MET A 1 -23.49 -97.68 4.88
N LYS A 2 -22.35 -97.00 4.71
CA LYS A 2 -22.03 -95.78 5.48
C LYS A 2 -21.87 -94.68 4.46
N LYS A 3 -22.74 -93.63 4.48
CA LYS A 3 -22.66 -92.46 3.66
C LYS A 3 -21.73 -91.46 4.31
N ILE A 4 -20.67 -91.08 3.63
CA ILE A 4 -19.74 -90.05 4.03
C ILE A 4 -20.23 -88.74 3.46
N PHE A 5 -20.62 -87.82 4.32
CA PHE A 5 -20.94 -86.44 3.94
C PHE A 5 -19.67 -85.57 3.96
N SER A 6 -19.25 -85.15 2.78
CA SER A 6 -18.10 -84.24 2.61
C SER A 6 -18.60 -82.79 2.72
N ILE A 7 -18.19 -82.08 3.80
CA ILE A 7 -18.51 -80.66 3.97
C ILE A 7 -17.37 -79.86 3.36
N LEU A 8 -17.70 -79.17 2.23
CA LEU A 8 -16.80 -78.26 1.55
C LEU A 8 -16.93 -76.88 2.20
N ALA A 9 -15.97 -76.50 3.04
CA ALA A 9 -15.89 -75.19 3.64
C ALA A 9 -15.33 -74.20 2.62
N GLY A 10 -16.21 -73.38 2.03
CA GLY A 10 -15.81 -72.26 1.17
C GLY A 10 -15.23 -71.12 1.99
N PHE A 11 -13.96 -70.86 1.83
CA PHE A 11 -13.25 -69.73 2.42
C PHE A 11 -13.49 -68.47 1.56
N ILE A 12 -14.42 -67.61 1.94
CA ILE A 12 -14.70 -66.34 1.26
C ILE A 12 -13.60 -65.34 1.72
N LEU A 13 -12.66 -65.08 0.82
CA LEU A 13 -11.64 -64.04 0.98
C LEU A 13 -12.30 -62.67 0.80
N PHE A 14 -12.60 -61.94 1.86
CA PHE A 14 -13.03 -60.54 1.80
C PHE A 14 -11.77 -59.71 1.47
N ALA A 15 -11.63 -59.38 0.18
CA ALA A 15 -10.68 -58.37 -0.26
C ALA A 15 -11.14 -57.00 0.22
N SER A 16 -10.54 -56.45 1.27
CA SER A 16 -10.76 -55.08 1.72
C SER A 16 -10.20 -54.13 0.66
N VAL A 17 -11.04 -53.58 -0.18
CA VAL A 17 -10.67 -52.49 -1.08
C VAL A 17 -10.47 -51.25 -0.21
N SER A 18 -9.18 -50.98 0.18
CA SER A 18 -8.81 -49.70 0.79
C SER A 18 -8.99 -48.60 -0.27
N ASN A 19 -10.09 -47.88 -0.22
CA ASN A 19 -10.27 -46.64 -0.95
C ASN A 19 -9.29 -45.60 -0.38
N ALA A 20 -8.07 -45.61 -0.88
CA ALA A 20 -7.16 -44.51 -0.72
C ALA A 20 -7.79 -43.33 -1.48
N ALA A 21 -8.53 -42.47 -0.78
CA ALA A 21 -8.95 -41.19 -1.33
C ALA A 21 -7.68 -40.45 -1.76
N GLU A 22 -7.40 -40.44 -3.05
CA GLU A 22 -6.37 -39.58 -3.64
C GLU A 22 -6.70 -38.16 -3.21
N LYS A 23 -5.84 -37.61 -2.35
CA LYS A 23 -5.90 -36.22 -1.96
C LYS A 23 -5.58 -35.41 -3.21
N ILE A 24 -6.63 -34.94 -3.93
CA ILE A 24 -6.48 -34.02 -5.04
C ILE A 24 -5.76 -32.79 -4.48
N THR A 25 -4.46 -32.72 -4.64
CA THR A 25 -3.69 -31.51 -4.39
C THR A 25 -4.02 -30.54 -5.50
N VAL A 26 -5.03 -29.69 -5.27
CA VAL A 26 -5.28 -28.54 -6.12
C VAL A 26 -4.01 -27.70 -6.10
N ASP A 27 -3.31 -27.68 -7.22
CA ASP A 27 -2.08 -26.90 -7.37
C ASP A 27 -2.47 -25.41 -7.22
N LYS A 28 -2.13 -24.83 -6.08
CA LYS A 28 -2.53 -23.47 -5.74
C LYS A 28 -1.72 -22.49 -6.57
N GLN A 29 -2.34 -21.76 -7.47
CA GLN A 29 -1.67 -20.76 -8.30
C GLN A 29 -1.02 -19.68 -7.43
N LEU A 30 0.30 -19.55 -7.53
CA LEU A 30 1.07 -18.51 -6.86
C LEU A 30 0.77 -17.14 -7.49
N VAL A 31 0.42 -16.17 -6.65
CA VAL A 31 0.12 -14.79 -7.07
C VAL A 31 1.25 -13.83 -6.70
N GLY A 32 1.90 -14.09 -5.58
CA GLY A 32 2.95 -13.21 -5.07
C GLY A 32 3.51 -13.67 -3.74
N VAL A 33 4.32 -12.82 -3.13
CA VAL A 33 4.96 -13.07 -1.83
C VAL A 33 4.77 -11.90 -0.88
N VAL A 34 4.72 -12.20 0.40
CA VAL A 34 4.64 -11.21 1.48
C VAL A 34 6.00 -10.52 1.63
N GLY A 35 6.05 -9.23 1.35
CA GLY A 35 7.28 -8.44 1.48
C GLY A 35 7.50 -7.86 2.88
N ALA A 36 6.43 -7.57 3.60
CA ALA A 36 6.47 -7.01 4.96
C ALA A 36 5.15 -7.24 5.69
N VAL A 37 5.20 -7.47 7.00
CA VAL A 37 4.03 -7.57 7.89
C VAL A 37 4.25 -6.67 9.10
N SER A 38 3.18 -6.09 9.63
CA SER A 38 3.16 -5.36 10.89
C SER A 38 1.87 -5.65 11.63
N GLY A 39 1.98 -6.10 12.86
CA GLY A 39 0.83 -6.59 13.64
C GLY A 39 0.28 -7.90 13.07
N THR A 40 -0.89 -8.30 13.51
CA THR A 40 -1.51 -9.57 13.14
C THR A 40 -2.15 -9.47 11.76
N VAL A 41 -1.65 -10.25 10.82
CA VAL A 41 -2.20 -10.44 9.48
C VAL A 41 -2.28 -11.93 9.20
N LYS A 42 -3.42 -12.40 8.71
CA LYS A 42 -3.67 -13.83 8.48
C LYS A 42 -4.46 -14.08 7.20
N THR A 43 -4.41 -15.31 6.72
CA THR A 43 -5.40 -15.87 5.79
C THR A 43 -6.41 -16.73 6.55
N ASP A 44 -7.30 -17.41 5.86
CA ASP A 44 -8.23 -18.36 6.48
C ASP A 44 -7.52 -19.53 7.17
N THR A 45 -6.28 -19.86 6.75
CA THR A 45 -5.55 -21.08 7.17
C THR A 45 -4.29 -20.81 7.98
N ARG A 46 -3.71 -19.58 7.93
CA ARG A 46 -2.42 -19.29 8.59
C ARG A 46 -2.23 -17.81 8.90
N GLU A 47 -1.38 -17.54 9.87
CA GLU A 47 -0.82 -16.20 10.09
C GLU A 47 0.32 -15.94 9.07
N LEU A 48 0.37 -14.71 8.53
CA LEU A 48 1.32 -14.33 7.49
C LEU A 48 2.59 -13.72 8.09
N LYS A 49 3.72 -14.12 7.49
CA LYS A 49 5.06 -13.61 7.80
C LYS A 49 5.75 -13.12 6.53
N PRO A 50 6.75 -12.23 6.63
CA PRO A 50 7.55 -11.84 5.47
C PRO A 50 8.22 -13.05 4.81
N GLY A 51 8.04 -13.20 3.50
CA GLY A 51 8.49 -14.34 2.70
C GLY A 51 7.42 -15.37 2.39
N ASP A 52 6.26 -15.34 3.05
CA ASP A 52 5.18 -16.28 2.77
C ASP A 52 4.60 -16.08 1.37
N LYS A 53 4.24 -17.18 0.73
CA LYS A 53 3.57 -17.20 -0.58
C LYS A 53 2.11 -16.84 -0.43
N ILE A 54 1.59 -16.08 -1.39
CA ILE A 54 0.16 -15.76 -1.51
C ILE A 54 -0.37 -16.44 -2.75
N TYR A 55 -1.49 -17.12 -2.60
CA TYR A 55 -2.12 -17.89 -3.65
C TYR A 55 -3.44 -17.27 -4.10
N LEU A 56 -3.87 -17.66 -5.30
CA LEU A 56 -5.17 -17.26 -5.84
C LEU A 56 -6.31 -17.68 -4.89
N ASN A 57 -7.32 -16.83 -4.79
CA ASN A 57 -8.50 -17.01 -3.94
C ASN A 57 -8.21 -17.01 -2.41
N GLU A 58 -6.97 -16.72 -1.97
CA GLU A 58 -6.74 -16.51 -0.54
C GLU A 58 -7.34 -15.18 -0.07
N THR A 59 -8.10 -15.23 1.01
CA THR A 59 -8.55 -14.03 1.72
C THR A 59 -7.51 -13.59 2.73
N ILE A 60 -7.15 -12.33 2.69
CA ILE A 60 -6.14 -11.75 3.58
C ILE A 60 -6.84 -10.79 4.56
N TYR A 61 -6.71 -11.09 5.84
CA TYR A 61 -7.26 -10.29 6.94
C TYR A 61 -6.15 -9.56 7.67
N SER A 62 -6.29 -8.27 7.88
CA SER A 62 -5.42 -7.49 8.77
C SER A 62 -6.21 -6.97 9.97
N ALA A 63 -5.70 -7.16 11.17
CA ALA A 63 -6.30 -6.60 12.39
C ALA A 63 -6.24 -5.06 12.40
N GLU A 64 -6.95 -4.42 13.33
CA GLU A 64 -6.81 -2.97 13.53
C GLU A 64 -5.38 -2.62 13.95
N GLY A 65 -4.82 -1.62 13.29
CA GLY A 65 -3.43 -1.22 13.49
C GLY A 65 -2.40 -2.10 12.76
N ALA A 66 -2.81 -3.23 12.18
CA ALA A 66 -1.96 -4.14 11.40
C ALA A 66 -1.92 -3.78 9.92
N GLY A 67 -1.07 -4.46 9.16
CA GLY A 67 -1.01 -4.36 7.70
C GLY A 67 0.11 -5.19 7.08
N THR A 68 -0.01 -5.46 5.79
CA THR A 68 0.97 -6.23 5.02
C THR A 68 1.23 -5.63 3.66
N GLN A 69 2.40 -5.90 3.11
CA GLN A 69 2.78 -5.59 1.74
C GLN A 69 3.01 -6.89 0.98
N ILE A 70 2.34 -7.04 -0.15
CA ILE A 70 2.45 -8.18 -1.05
C ILE A 70 3.10 -7.70 -2.34
N LEU A 71 4.09 -8.45 -2.80
CA LEU A 71 4.76 -8.26 -4.07
C LEU A 71 4.20 -9.30 -5.04
N LEU A 72 3.45 -8.85 -6.04
CA LEU A 72 2.88 -9.72 -7.07
C LEU A 72 3.92 -10.06 -8.13
N LEU A 73 3.70 -11.16 -8.86
CA LEU A 73 4.63 -11.65 -9.88
C LEU A 73 4.80 -10.66 -11.03
N ASP A 74 3.77 -9.89 -11.38
CA ASP A 74 3.84 -8.81 -12.39
C ASP A 74 4.50 -7.51 -11.89
N GLN A 75 5.18 -7.55 -10.75
CA GLN A 75 5.80 -6.40 -10.08
C GLN A 75 4.79 -5.37 -9.54
N SER A 76 3.50 -5.66 -9.52
CA SER A 76 2.55 -4.87 -8.75
C SER A 76 2.84 -4.99 -7.27
N THR A 77 2.57 -3.93 -6.52
CA THR A 77 2.69 -3.96 -5.06
C THR A 77 1.34 -3.63 -4.44
N PHE A 78 0.82 -4.56 -3.67
CA PHE A 78 -0.39 -4.38 -2.88
C PHE A 78 -0.02 -4.15 -1.42
N THR A 79 -0.49 -3.04 -0.86
CA THR A 79 -0.31 -2.73 0.56
C THR A 79 -1.67 -2.73 1.22
N ILE A 80 -1.92 -3.73 2.02
CA ILE A 80 -3.16 -3.92 2.78
C ILE A 80 -2.99 -3.20 4.12
N GLY A 81 -3.91 -2.29 4.43
CA GLY A 81 -3.86 -1.47 5.63
C GLY A 81 -4.67 -2.04 6.78
N SER A 82 -4.84 -1.23 7.83
CA SER A 82 -5.53 -1.59 9.08
C SER A 82 -7.00 -1.97 8.88
N GLY A 83 -7.43 -3.06 9.52
CA GLY A 83 -8.82 -3.52 9.54
C GLY A 83 -9.34 -3.91 8.17
N SER A 84 -8.53 -4.60 7.38
CA SER A 84 -8.84 -4.92 5.99
C SER A 84 -9.15 -6.38 5.77
N GLU A 85 -9.97 -6.62 4.75
CA GLU A 85 -10.32 -7.93 4.20
C GLU A 85 -10.22 -7.82 2.68
N VAL A 86 -9.25 -8.53 2.09
CA VAL A 86 -8.88 -8.45 0.66
C VAL A 86 -8.71 -9.85 0.10
N VAL A 87 -9.30 -10.10 -1.08
CA VAL A 87 -9.19 -11.36 -1.82
C VAL A 87 -8.46 -11.11 -3.14
N MET A 88 -7.67 -12.06 -3.58
CA MET A 88 -7.07 -12.08 -4.92
C MET A 88 -7.91 -12.99 -5.82
N ASP A 89 -8.87 -12.41 -6.53
CA ASP A 89 -9.91 -13.19 -7.26
C ASP A 89 -9.42 -13.69 -8.63
N THR A 90 -8.57 -12.92 -9.31
CA THR A 90 -7.99 -13.30 -10.60
C THR A 90 -6.54 -12.83 -10.67
N PHE A 91 -5.67 -13.71 -11.10
CA PHE A 91 -4.30 -13.38 -11.42
C PHE A 91 -3.84 -14.21 -12.61
N ILE A 92 -3.80 -13.59 -13.78
CA ILE A 92 -3.26 -14.16 -15.01
C ILE A 92 -2.05 -13.31 -15.36
N TYR A 93 -0.90 -13.92 -15.61
CA TYR A 93 0.31 -13.20 -15.97
C TYR A 93 1.20 -14.06 -16.85
N ASP A 94 1.53 -13.53 -18.00
CA ASP A 94 2.55 -14.08 -18.90
C ASP A 94 3.82 -13.22 -18.79
N PRO A 95 4.89 -13.71 -18.19
CA PRO A 95 6.13 -12.97 -18.03
C PRO A 95 6.85 -12.68 -19.36
N ALA A 96 6.62 -13.48 -20.41
CA ALA A 96 7.26 -13.27 -21.72
C ALA A 96 6.68 -12.05 -22.44
N THR A 97 5.38 -11.85 -22.34
CA THR A 97 4.66 -10.77 -23.02
C THR A 97 4.25 -9.62 -22.12
N ASN A 98 4.27 -9.81 -20.78
CA ASN A 98 3.68 -8.94 -19.78
C ASN A 98 2.16 -8.76 -19.94
N ASP A 99 1.49 -9.66 -20.66
CA ASP A 99 0.05 -9.69 -20.74
C ASP A 99 -0.55 -10.35 -19.49
N GLY A 100 -1.78 -9.99 -19.19
CA GLY A 100 -2.46 -10.59 -18.06
C GLY A 100 -3.65 -9.80 -17.55
N LYS A 101 -4.19 -10.27 -16.43
CA LYS A 101 -5.32 -9.66 -15.73
C LYS A 101 -5.19 -9.83 -14.24
N ILE A 102 -5.46 -8.78 -13.49
CA ILE A 102 -5.51 -8.80 -12.03
C ILE A 102 -6.88 -8.30 -11.60
N VAL A 103 -7.58 -9.11 -10.79
CA VAL A 103 -8.79 -8.69 -10.08
C VAL A 103 -8.59 -8.97 -8.61
N ALA A 104 -8.81 -7.96 -7.78
CA ALA A 104 -8.77 -8.09 -6.34
C ALA A 104 -10.03 -7.47 -5.73
N SER A 105 -10.65 -8.14 -4.76
CA SER A 105 -11.80 -7.63 -4.03
C SER A 105 -11.39 -7.07 -2.68
N VAL A 106 -11.82 -5.85 -2.36
CA VAL A 106 -11.67 -5.25 -1.04
C VAL A 106 -13.03 -5.20 -0.38
N LYS A 107 -13.29 -6.09 0.57
CA LYS A 107 -14.58 -6.17 1.28
C LYS A 107 -14.69 -5.09 2.35
N GLN A 108 -13.58 -4.73 2.98
CA GLN A 108 -13.47 -3.61 3.94
C GLN A 108 -12.02 -3.19 4.16
N GLY A 109 -11.80 -2.04 4.80
CA GLY A 109 -10.49 -1.56 5.21
C GLY A 109 -9.81 -0.70 4.16
N SER A 110 -8.54 -0.94 3.85
CA SER A 110 -7.78 -0.09 2.94
C SER A 110 -6.76 -0.89 2.13
N LEU A 111 -6.77 -0.68 0.83
CA LEU A 111 -5.78 -1.22 -0.11
C LEU A 111 -5.08 -0.06 -0.82
N LYS A 112 -3.76 -0.12 -0.88
CA LYS A 112 -2.94 0.75 -1.73
C LYS A 112 -2.27 -0.12 -2.79
N VAL A 113 -2.41 0.28 -4.03
CA VAL A 113 -1.86 -0.40 -5.21
C VAL A 113 -0.78 0.46 -5.85
N ILE A 114 0.33 -0.15 -6.19
CA ILE A 114 1.31 0.37 -7.14
C ILE A 114 1.29 -0.58 -8.32
N SER A 115 0.85 -0.10 -9.47
CA SER A 115 0.69 -0.91 -10.68
C SER A 115 2.01 -1.44 -11.22
N GLY A 116 2.03 -2.71 -11.60
CA GLY A 116 3.16 -3.43 -12.20
C GLY A 116 3.14 -3.44 -13.72
N LEU A 117 3.65 -4.54 -14.30
CA LEU A 117 3.86 -4.68 -15.74
C LEU A 117 2.56 -4.84 -16.51
N ILE A 118 1.63 -5.66 -16.03
CA ILE A 118 0.32 -5.89 -16.66
C ILE A 118 -0.40 -4.57 -16.92
N SER A 119 -0.63 -3.78 -15.87
CA SER A 119 -1.37 -2.52 -15.96
C SER A 119 -0.61 -1.40 -16.69
N LYS A 120 0.71 -1.50 -16.78
CA LYS A 120 1.53 -0.59 -17.61
C LYS A 120 1.42 -0.89 -19.10
N LYS A 121 1.29 -2.16 -19.47
CA LYS A 121 1.11 -2.60 -20.86
C LYS A 121 -0.33 -2.38 -21.31
N ASN A 122 -1.29 -2.93 -20.58
CA ASN A 122 -2.70 -2.90 -20.90
C ASN A 122 -3.46 -2.12 -19.82
N PRO A 123 -3.81 -0.86 -20.06
CA PRO A 123 -4.71 -0.11 -19.19
C PRO A 123 -6.01 -0.90 -18.92
N ASP A 124 -6.55 -0.80 -17.71
CA ASP A 124 -7.76 -1.48 -17.27
C ASP A 124 -7.63 -3.00 -16.99
N SER A 125 -6.43 -3.60 -17.22
CA SER A 125 -6.16 -5.00 -16.86
C SER A 125 -5.97 -5.23 -15.35
N LEU A 126 -5.89 -4.17 -14.55
CA LEU A 126 -5.90 -4.23 -13.10
C LEU A 126 -7.17 -3.58 -12.57
N THR A 127 -8.04 -4.40 -12.00
CA THR A 127 -9.31 -3.97 -11.42
C THR A 127 -9.33 -4.27 -9.92
N VAL A 128 -9.82 -3.33 -9.13
CA VAL A 128 -10.14 -3.56 -7.72
C VAL A 128 -11.65 -3.45 -7.54
N GLU A 129 -12.27 -4.53 -7.12
CA GLU A 129 -13.69 -4.59 -6.79
C GLU A 129 -13.91 -4.13 -5.35
N VAL A 130 -14.96 -3.37 -5.16
CA VAL A 130 -15.39 -2.85 -3.86
C VAL A 130 -16.91 -2.96 -3.74
N PRO A 131 -17.51 -2.95 -2.55
CA PRO A 131 -18.96 -3.13 -2.39
C PRO A 131 -19.82 -2.10 -3.15
N GLU A 132 -19.28 -0.93 -3.44
CA GLU A 132 -20.02 0.13 -4.14
C GLU A 132 -19.75 0.19 -5.65
N GLY A 133 -18.78 -0.59 -6.18
CA GLY A 133 -18.43 -0.59 -7.60
C GLY A 133 -17.02 -1.11 -7.89
N THR A 134 -16.37 -0.57 -8.91
CA THR A 134 -15.06 -1.02 -9.40
C THR A 134 -14.07 0.14 -9.57
N LEU A 135 -12.78 -0.19 -9.47
CA LEU A 135 -11.67 0.73 -9.64
C LEU A 135 -10.74 0.15 -10.71
N GLY A 136 -10.74 0.72 -11.93
CA GLY A 136 -9.83 0.35 -13.01
C GLY A 136 -8.54 1.17 -12.94
N SER A 137 -7.38 0.51 -12.90
CA SER A 137 -6.08 1.19 -12.79
C SER A 137 -5.34 1.26 -14.12
N ARG A 138 -4.88 2.45 -14.48
CA ARG A 138 -4.06 2.73 -15.67
C ARG A 138 -2.65 3.13 -15.30
N GLY A 139 -1.85 2.16 -14.83
CA GLY A 139 -0.42 2.36 -14.59
C GLY A 139 -0.08 3.41 -13.53
N THR A 140 -0.64 3.31 -12.32
CA THR A 140 -0.54 4.37 -11.31
C THR A 140 -0.34 3.83 -9.88
N GLU A 141 -0.11 4.74 -8.94
CA GLU A 141 -0.19 4.51 -7.51
C GLU A 141 -1.49 5.14 -6.98
N PHE A 142 -2.37 4.31 -6.41
CA PHE A 142 -3.60 4.77 -5.79
C PHE A 142 -3.86 4.05 -4.46
N GLN A 143 -4.77 4.61 -3.68
CA GLN A 143 -5.21 4.02 -2.42
C GLN A 143 -6.74 4.12 -2.32
N THR A 144 -7.38 3.03 -1.90
CA THR A 144 -8.80 3.01 -1.58
C THR A 144 -9.04 2.74 -0.10
N ILE A 145 -10.13 3.28 0.44
CA ILE A 145 -10.65 3.00 1.79
C ILE A 145 -12.11 2.59 1.63
N VAL A 146 -12.41 1.36 2.02
CA VAL A 146 -13.77 0.79 2.05
C VAL A 146 -14.30 0.82 3.47
N SER A 147 -15.40 1.48 3.70
CA SER A 147 -16.07 1.58 5.00
C SER A 147 -17.42 0.86 4.98
N LYS A 148 -17.49 -0.37 5.48
CA LYS A 148 -18.76 -1.11 5.64
C LYS A 148 -19.76 -0.31 6.47
N LYS A 149 -19.30 0.35 7.56
CA LYS A 149 -20.15 1.15 8.44
C LYS A 149 -20.81 2.34 7.73
N GLN A 150 -20.06 3.03 6.86
CA GLN A 150 -20.56 4.19 6.14
C GLN A 150 -21.14 3.83 4.75
N LYS A 151 -21.07 2.54 4.35
CA LYS A 151 -21.49 2.04 3.03
C LYS A 151 -20.93 2.90 1.91
N GLN A 152 -19.60 3.15 1.98
CA GLN A 152 -18.90 4.00 1.02
C GLN A 152 -17.46 3.57 0.79
N THR A 153 -16.99 3.80 -0.42
CA THR A 153 -15.59 3.65 -0.83
C THR A 153 -15.02 4.99 -1.26
N SER A 154 -13.87 5.37 -0.72
CA SER A 154 -13.12 6.57 -1.11
C SER A 154 -11.80 6.18 -1.77
N THR A 155 -11.56 6.66 -3.00
CA THR A 155 -10.38 6.34 -3.80
C THR A 155 -9.55 7.59 -4.05
N LEU A 156 -8.26 7.53 -3.74
CA LEU A 156 -7.27 8.58 -3.88
C LEU A 156 -6.24 8.19 -4.94
N LEU A 157 -6.10 8.98 -5.99
CA LEU A 157 -4.96 8.90 -6.91
C LEU A 157 -3.74 9.56 -6.27
N ILE A 158 -2.63 8.83 -6.17
CA ILE A 158 -1.38 9.35 -5.61
C ILE A 158 -0.44 9.83 -6.72
N GLY A 159 -0.37 9.14 -7.86
CA GLY A 159 0.41 9.53 -9.03
C GLY A 159 1.11 8.35 -9.74
N PRO A 160 1.87 8.60 -10.79
CA PRO A 160 2.19 9.89 -11.40
C PRO A 160 1.01 10.51 -12.14
N GLY A 161 0.94 11.84 -12.20
CA GLY A 161 -0.10 12.57 -12.92
C GLY A 161 0.38 13.13 -14.26
N LYS A 162 -0.49 13.88 -14.94
CA LYS A 162 -0.27 14.45 -16.27
C LYS A 162 1.01 15.30 -16.38
N ASN A 163 1.35 16.04 -15.33
CA ASN A 163 2.46 16.99 -15.30
C ASN A 163 3.64 16.44 -14.46
N ASN A 164 3.96 15.15 -14.58
CA ASN A 164 5.11 14.63 -13.88
C ASN A 164 6.42 15.01 -14.60
N THR A 165 7.38 15.51 -13.85
CA THR A 165 8.70 15.94 -14.36
C THR A 165 9.64 14.76 -14.64
N LEU A 166 9.21 13.52 -14.37
CA LEU A 166 10.02 12.31 -14.53
C LEU A 166 9.82 11.62 -15.88
N GLY A 167 9.04 12.22 -16.79
CA GLY A 167 8.73 11.62 -18.10
C GLY A 167 7.93 10.32 -18.03
N LEU A 168 7.35 9.99 -16.88
CA LEU A 168 6.54 8.78 -16.72
C LEU A 168 5.18 8.95 -17.41
N ARG A 169 4.66 7.86 -17.98
CA ARG A 169 3.30 7.85 -18.52
C ARG A 169 2.31 8.27 -17.43
N PRO A 170 1.43 9.25 -17.69
CA PRO A 170 0.42 9.64 -16.71
C PRO A 170 -0.47 8.46 -16.36
N GLY A 171 -0.63 8.21 -15.07
CA GLY A 171 -1.53 7.20 -14.56
C GLY A 171 -2.91 7.77 -14.25
N ALA A 172 -3.91 6.92 -14.26
CA ALA A 172 -5.28 7.27 -13.90
C ALA A 172 -5.98 6.13 -13.17
N VAL A 173 -7.07 6.46 -12.47
CA VAL A 173 -7.98 5.48 -11.89
C VAL A 173 -9.40 5.82 -12.32
N LEU A 174 -10.06 4.88 -12.97
CA LEU A 174 -11.48 4.95 -13.27
C LEU A 174 -12.26 4.39 -12.09
N VAL A 175 -13.04 5.22 -11.44
CA VAL A 175 -13.92 4.85 -10.32
C VAL A 175 -15.32 4.74 -10.87
N GLY A 176 -15.97 3.58 -10.85
CA GLY A 176 -17.24 3.35 -11.54
C GLY A 176 -18.18 2.38 -10.85
N ASN A 177 -19.46 2.51 -11.16
CA ASN A 177 -20.52 1.56 -10.85
C ASN A 177 -21.61 1.63 -11.95
N LYS A 178 -22.70 0.89 -11.78
CA LYS A 178 -23.82 0.86 -12.74
C LYS A 178 -24.49 2.22 -12.98
N LEU A 179 -24.29 3.21 -12.08
CA LEU A 179 -24.93 4.52 -12.14
C LEU A 179 -24.04 5.61 -12.75
N GLY A 180 -22.77 5.30 -13.04
CA GLY A 180 -21.82 6.23 -13.65
C GLY A 180 -20.38 5.97 -13.30
N SER A 181 -19.50 6.82 -13.81
CA SER A 181 -18.06 6.75 -13.56
C SER A 181 -17.41 8.11 -13.38
N THR A 182 -16.26 8.14 -12.70
CA THR A 182 -15.42 9.32 -12.50
C THR A 182 -13.96 8.95 -12.72
N LEU A 183 -13.26 9.68 -13.59
CA LEU A 183 -11.85 9.49 -13.86
C LEU A 183 -11.00 10.36 -12.92
N LEU A 184 -10.14 9.70 -12.13
CA LEU A 184 -9.08 10.37 -11.37
C LEU A 184 -7.81 10.38 -12.22
N ASN A 185 -7.39 11.54 -12.70
CA ASN A 185 -6.20 11.72 -13.54
C ASN A 185 -5.25 12.83 -13.05
N ASN A 186 -5.61 13.52 -11.99
CA ASN A 186 -4.76 14.49 -11.31
C ASN A 186 -4.24 13.91 -9.99
N PRO A 187 -2.94 14.02 -9.67
CA PRO A 187 -2.40 13.57 -8.39
C PRO A 187 -3.11 14.23 -7.22
N TYR A 188 -3.32 13.43 -6.18
CA TYR A 188 -4.05 13.85 -4.98
C TYR A 188 -5.51 14.25 -5.23
N SER A 189 -6.12 13.77 -6.32
CA SER A 189 -7.57 13.79 -6.49
C SER A 189 -8.22 12.60 -5.81
N VAL A 190 -9.43 12.79 -5.30
CA VAL A 190 -10.23 11.80 -4.59
C VAL A 190 -11.65 11.79 -5.13
N SER A 191 -12.19 10.58 -5.30
CA SER A 191 -13.63 10.35 -5.51
C SER A 191 -14.16 9.45 -4.40
N THR A 192 -15.46 9.59 -4.10
CA THR A 192 -16.15 8.75 -3.11
C THR A 192 -17.42 8.18 -3.73
N MET A 193 -17.51 6.85 -3.77
CA MET A 193 -18.74 6.12 -4.09
C MET A 193 -19.52 5.83 -2.81
N LYS A 194 -20.81 6.06 -2.84
CA LYS A 194 -21.75 5.66 -1.79
C LYS A 194 -22.71 4.62 -2.35
N LYS A 195 -23.16 3.70 -1.51
CA LYS A 195 -24.15 2.70 -1.92
C LYS A 195 -25.35 3.35 -2.59
N GLY A 196 -25.73 2.86 -3.77
CA GLY A 196 -26.89 3.34 -4.54
C GLY A 196 -26.73 4.72 -5.17
N LYS A 197 -25.49 5.25 -5.28
CA LYS A 197 -25.22 6.54 -5.92
C LYS A 197 -24.08 6.42 -6.92
N ALA A 198 -24.10 7.24 -7.96
CA ALA A 198 -22.97 7.40 -8.87
C ALA A 198 -21.73 7.88 -8.11
N PRO A 199 -20.51 7.56 -8.58
CA PRO A 199 -19.27 8.10 -8.00
C PRO A 199 -19.28 9.64 -7.99
N GLY A 200 -18.88 10.22 -6.87
CA GLY A 200 -18.72 11.65 -6.76
C GLY A 200 -17.62 12.16 -7.69
N GLN A 201 -17.76 13.41 -8.18
CA GLN A 201 -16.75 14.04 -9.04
C GLN A 201 -15.36 14.05 -8.39
N ALA A 202 -14.32 14.00 -9.24
CA ALA A 202 -12.92 14.10 -8.81
C ALA A 202 -12.65 15.46 -8.14
N LYS A 203 -12.24 15.47 -6.89
CA LYS A 203 -11.92 16.68 -6.11
C LYS A 203 -10.52 16.59 -5.52
N LYS A 204 -9.83 17.70 -5.35
CA LYS A 204 -8.57 17.76 -4.62
C LYS A 204 -8.79 17.30 -3.18
N ILE A 205 -7.95 16.37 -2.70
CA ILE A 205 -8.07 15.83 -1.35
C ILE A 205 -7.84 16.89 -0.28
N THR A 206 -8.69 16.92 0.74
CA THR A 206 -8.51 17.80 1.91
C THR A 206 -7.42 17.27 2.85
N LYS A 207 -6.85 18.14 3.70
CA LYS A 207 -5.86 17.74 4.72
C LYS A 207 -6.43 16.69 5.68
N LYS A 208 -7.72 16.79 6.05
CA LYS A 208 -8.42 15.84 6.93
C LYS A 208 -8.53 14.44 6.27
N GLN A 209 -8.99 14.38 5.03
CA GLN A 209 -9.06 13.13 4.26
C GLN A 209 -7.67 12.50 4.06
N LEU A 210 -6.66 13.29 3.67
CA LEU A 210 -5.30 12.79 3.51
C LEU A 210 -4.73 12.20 4.82
N LYS A 211 -5.09 12.77 5.98
CA LYS A 211 -4.73 12.21 7.30
C LYS A 211 -5.39 10.85 7.53
N GLN A 212 -6.65 10.66 7.10
CA GLN A 212 -7.37 9.38 7.19
C GLN A 212 -6.69 8.31 6.32
N PHE A 213 -6.41 8.60 5.05
CA PHE A 213 -5.67 7.69 4.16
C PHE A 213 -4.31 7.29 4.74
N LYS A 214 -3.54 8.25 5.27
CA LYS A 214 -2.26 7.99 5.92
C LYS A 214 -2.39 7.15 7.19
N LYS A 215 -3.46 7.35 7.99
CA LYS A 215 -3.70 6.59 9.22
C LYS A 215 -3.90 5.10 8.93
N LYS A 216 -4.70 4.75 7.91
CA LYS A 216 -4.97 3.36 7.53
C LYS A 216 -3.70 2.60 7.06
N MET A 217 -2.68 3.30 6.57
CA MET A 217 -1.39 2.73 6.13
C MET A 217 -0.25 2.94 7.16
N LYS A 218 -0.56 3.38 8.40
CA LYS A 218 0.48 3.74 9.38
C LYS A 218 1.27 2.52 9.86
N ALA A 219 0.62 1.39 10.02
CA ALA A 219 1.25 0.17 10.52
C ALA A 219 2.53 -0.17 9.74
N LEU A 220 2.46 -0.21 8.41
CA LEU A 220 3.61 -0.53 7.56
C LEU A 220 4.68 0.55 7.45
N LYS A 221 4.40 1.79 7.90
CA LYS A 221 5.44 2.82 8.02
C LYS A 221 6.33 2.60 9.23
N VAL A 222 5.80 1.96 10.27
CA VAL A 222 6.52 1.61 11.51
C VAL A 222 7.23 0.28 11.34
N ALA A 223 6.65 -0.67 10.62
CA ALA A 223 7.23 -1.97 10.27
C ALA A 223 8.32 -1.88 9.20
N LYS A 224 9.20 -0.90 9.29
CA LYS A 224 10.54 -1.11 8.80
C LYS A 224 11.11 -2.20 9.68
N LEU A 225 11.17 -3.45 9.23
CA LEU A 225 12.09 -4.48 9.72
C LEU A 225 12.79 -4.15 11.09
N ASP A 226 12.13 -3.35 11.94
CA ASP A 226 12.59 -2.95 13.25
C ASP A 226 12.29 -4.13 14.16
N GLY A 227 13.30 -4.92 14.47
CA GLY A 227 13.25 -6.13 15.28
C GLY A 227 13.90 -7.34 14.66
N SER A 228 13.92 -7.48 13.33
CA SER A 228 14.68 -8.58 12.72
C SER A 228 16.15 -8.22 12.57
N SER A 229 17.02 -9.18 12.93
CA SER A 229 18.48 -9.07 12.77
C SER A 229 18.86 -8.85 11.29
N LYS A 230 20.08 -8.37 11.03
CA LYS A 230 20.59 -8.28 9.63
C LYS A 230 20.54 -9.63 8.92
N ASP A 231 20.73 -10.71 9.66
CA ASP A 231 20.76 -12.07 9.13
C ASP A 231 19.38 -12.62 8.79
N GLU A 232 18.36 -12.34 9.61
CA GLU A 232 16.97 -12.63 9.26
C GLU A 232 16.53 -11.89 7.99
N LYS A 233 16.85 -10.60 7.88
CA LYS A 233 16.60 -9.81 6.66
C LYS A 233 17.25 -10.42 5.43
N LYS A 234 18.49 -10.96 5.58
CA LYS A 234 19.22 -11.63 4.51
C LYS A 234 18.58 -12.97 4.15
N LYS A 235 18.15 -13.76 5.15
CA LYS A 235 17.42 -15.03 4.95
C LYS A 235 16.09 -14.81 4.21
N ILE A 236 15.27 -13.89 4.69
CA ILE A 236 13.97 -13.53 4.05
C ILE A 236 14.17 -13.09 2.60
N ARG A 237 15.14 -12.22 2.32
CA ARG A 237 15.45 -11.80 0.94
C ARG A 237 15.93 -12.94 0.05
N LYS A 238 16.69 -13.89 0.60
CA LYS A 238 17.13 -15.09 -0.12
C LYS A 238 15.93 -15.97 -0.45
N GLN A 239 15.03 -16.17 0.51
CA GLN A 239 13.80 -16.95 0.31
C GLN A 239 12.91 -16.32 -0.75
N ILE A 240 12.60 -15.03 -0.65
CA ILE A 240 11.80 -14.29 -1.67
C ILE A 240 12.42 -14.47 -3.07
N LYS A 241 13.74 -14.36 -3.20
CA LYS A 241 14.41 -14.58 -4.49
C LYS A 241 14.21 -16.00 -5.04
N GLN A 242 14.30 -17.01 -4.17
CA GLN A 242 14.12 -18.41 -4.57
C GLN A 242 12.67 -18.67 -5.00
N ASP A 243 11.70 -18.15 -4.25
CA ASP A 243 10.28 -18.32 -4.56
C ASP A 243 9.89 -17.63 -5.87
N LEU A 244 10.38 -16.40 -6.11
CA LEU A 244 10.16 -15.68 -7.37
C LEU A 244 10.82 -16.39 -8.56
N LYS A 245 12.04 -16.97 -8.36
CA LYS A 245 12.70 -17.78 -9.40
C LYS A 245 11.93 -19.06 -9.69
N ALA A 246 11.43 -19.75 -8.66
CA ALA A 246 10.59 -20.94 -8.82
C ALA A 246 9.26 -20.64 -9.53
N ALA A 247 8.77 -19.39 -9.41
CA ALA A 247 7.61 -18.90 -10.12
C ALA A 247 7.91 -18.46 -11.58
N GLY A 248 9.11 -18.70 -12.09
CA GLY A 248 9.49 -18.43 -13.48
C GLY A 248 10.06 -17.05 -13.76
N LEU A 249 10.23 -16.19 -12.74
CA LEU A 249 10.79 -14.86 -12.96
C LEU A 249 12.32 -14.94 -13.16
N ASP A 250 12.82 -14.11 -14.09
CA ASP A 250 14.24 -14.02 -14.35
C ASP A 250 15.01 -13.21 -13.27
N LYS A 251 16.35 -13.22 -13.38
CA LYS A 251 17.22 -12.57 -12.39
C LYS A 251 17.06 -11.03 -12.37
N GLU A 252 16.78 -10.40 -13.50
CA GLU A 252 16.60 -8.94 -13.59
C GLU A 252 15.21 -8.52 -13.11
N GLU A 253 14.16 -9.27 -13.42
CA GLU A 253 12.82 -9.06 -12.89
C GLU A 253 12.79 -9.17 -11.36
N ILE A 254 13.41 -10.20 -10.80
CA ILE A 254 13.57 -10.38 -9.35
C ILE A 254 14.35 -9.21 -8.74
N LYS A 255 15.39 -8.73 -9.41
CA LYS A 255 16.20 -7.60 -8.95
C LYS A 255 15.42 -6.28 -8.97
N VAL A 256 14.58 -6.06 -9.98
CA VAL A 256 13.69 -4.90 -10.08
C VAL A 256 12.63 -4.94 -8.98
N LEU A 257 11.96 -6.07 -8.74
CA LEU A 257 11.00 -6.28 -7.67
C LEU A 257 11.60 -5.95 -6.29
N ILE A 258 12.77 -6.50 -6.00
CA ILE A 258 13.41 -6.34 -4.69
C ILE A 258 14.08 -4.97 -4.53
N LYS A 259 14.75 -4.44 -5.59
CA LYS A 259 15.45 -3.14 -5.55
C LYS A 259 14.51 -1.96 -5.78
N GLY A 260 13.49 -2.09 -6.60
CA GLY A 260 12.53 -1.03 -6.90
C GLY A 260 11.84 -0.49 -5.64
N ASN A 261 11.52 -1.37 -4.70
CA ASN A 261 10.96 -1.00 -3.39
C ASN A 261 11.99 -0.32 -2.48
N ILE A 262 13.27 -0.72 -2.54
CA ILE A 262 14.35 -0.14 -1.71
C ILE A 262 14.77 1.25 -2.22
N LYS A 263 14.79 1.47 -3.54
CA LYS A 263 15.18 2.74 -4.14
C LYS A 263 14.15 3.83 -3.88
N LYS A 264 12.85 3.53 -4.03
CA LYS A 264 11.74 4.44 -3.69
C LYS A 264 11.74 4.85 -2.21
N ASP A 265 12.10 3.96 -1.30
CA ASP A 265 12.21 4.28 0.14
C ASP A 265 13.43 5.15 0.46
N LYS A 266 14.55 4.98 -0.25
CA LYS A 266 15.75 5.84 -0.10
C LYS A 266 15.51 7.24 -0.66
N GLU A 267 14.86 7.38 -1.81
CA GLU A 267 14.52 8.67 -2.42
C GLU A 267 13.52 9.44 -1.56
N LYS A 268 12.46 8.79 -1.06
CA LYS A 268 11.52 9.40 -0.10
C LYS A 268 12.18 9.83 1.21
N LYS A 269 13.23 9.11 1.67
CA LYS A 269 14.02 9.53 2.85
C LYS A 269 14.92 10.74 2.57
N ALA A 270 15.52 10.80 1.38
CA ALA A 270 16.36 11.92 0.96
C ALA A 270 15.53 13.20 0.79
N GLU A 271 14.36 13.11 0.12
CA GLU A 271 13.43 14.25 0.01
C GLU A 271 12.92 14.74 1.37
N LYS A 272 12.55 13.81 2.28
CA LYS A 272 12.17 14.19 3.65
C LYS A 272 13.29 14.89 4.41
N LYS A 273 14.54 14.42 4.28
CA LYS A 273 15.70 15.08 4.91
C LYS A 273 15.91 16.48 4.32
N LYS A 274 15.83 16.64 2.98
CA LYS A 274 15.92 17.94 2.30
C LYS A 274 14.79 18.89 2.73
N ALA A 275 13.54 18.41 2.82
CA ALA A 275 12.40 19.23 3.27
C ALA A 275 12.50 19.66 4.74
N ILE A 276 13.00 18.79 5.64
CA ILE A 276 13.25 19.11 7.05
C ILE A 276 14.40 20.12 7.19
N ALA A 277 15.48 19.97 6.41
CA ALA A 277 16.59 20.90 6.39
C ALA A 277 16.16 22.29 5.88
N LYS A 278 15.35 22.36 4.82
CA LYS A 278 14.79 23.60 4.28
C LYS A 278 13.87 24.30 5.30
N LYS A 279 13.04 23.54 6.04
CA LYS A 279 12.22 24.09 7.14
C LYS A 279 13.05 24.58 8.33
N LYS A 280 14.14 23.91 8.67
CA LYS A 280 15.04 24.35 9.75
C LYS A 280 15.79 25.64 9.36
N LYS A 281 16.28 25.78 8.09
CA LYS A 281 16.88 27.02 7.59
C LYS A 281 15.91 28.19 7.62
N ALA A 282 14.70 28.04 7.07
CA ALA A 282 13.67 29.08 7.09
C ALA A 282 13.25 29.51 8.51
N LYS A 283 13.25 28.57 9.47
CA LYS A 283 12.93 28.88 10.88
C LYS A 283 14.07 29.62 11.57
N ALA A 284 15.31 29.32 11.17
CA ALA A 284 16.52 30.03 11.68
C ALA A 284 16.62 31.48 11.11
N GLU A 285 16.30 31.67 9.82
CA GLU A 285 16.25 33.00 9.20
C GLU A 285 15.19 33.89 9.83
N LYS A 286 13.95 33.37 10.02
CA LYS A 286 12.88 34.10 10.72
C LYS A 286 13.26 34.48 12.16
N LYS A 287 14.03 33.61 12.89
CA LYS A 287 14.52 33.94 14.20
C LYS A 287 15.61 35.05 14.16
N LYS A 288 16.49 35.04 13.14
CA LYS A 288 17.50 36.11 12.96
C LYS A 288 16.84 37.45 12.62
N GLU A 289 15.82 37.44 11.75
CA GLU A 289 15.08 38.63 11.36
C GLU A 289 14.30 39.25 12.55
N ALA A 290 13.64 38.37 13.35
CA ALA A 290 12.92 38.80 14.55
C ALA A 290 13.89 39.39 15.62
N LYS A 291 15.12 38.83 15.75
CA LYS A 291 16.15 39.41 16.63
C LYS A 291 16.65 40.77 16.13
N LYS A 292 16.87 40.94 14.79
CA LYS A 292 17.21 42.21 14.17
C LYS A 292 16.12 43.28 14.40
N LYS A 293 14.85 42.95 14.17
CA LYS A 293 13.72 43.87 14.42
C LYS A 293 13.59 44.30 15.90
N LYS A 294 13.85 43.37 16.86
CA LYS A 294 13.89 43.69 18.30
C LYS A 294 15.07 44.60 18.65
N ALA A 295 16.23 44.39 18.04
CA ALA A 295 17.43 45.23 18.30
C ALA A 295 17.25 46.67 17.76
N VAL A 296 16.65 46.83 16.55
CA VAL A 296 16.33 48.14 15.98
C VAL A 296 15.29 48.88 16.84
N LYS A 297 14.24 48.17 17.32
CA LYS A 297 13.22 48.76 18.21
C LYS A 297 13.78 49.18 19.59
N LYS A 298 14.79 48.48 20.11
CA LYS A 298 15.51 48.89 21.33
C LYS A 298 16.38 50.16 21.12
N LYS A 299 17.09 50.26 19.96
CA LYS A 299 17.89 51.45 19.61
C LYS A 299 17.03 52.70 19.40
N SER A 300 15.86 52.58 18.76
CA SER A 300 14.97 53.71 18.56
C SER A 300 14.33 54.19 19.88
N LYS A 301 13.93 53.29 20.79
CA LYS A 301 13.45 53.65 22.14
C LYS A 301 14.55 54.29 23.01
N GLY A 302 15.80 53.88 22.88
CA GLY A 302 16.94 54.49 23.57
C GLY A 302 17.22 55.91 23.08
N LYS A 303 17.13 56.18 21.75
CA LYS A 303 17.30 57.54 21.20
C LYS A 303 16.17 58.48 21.65
N LYS A 304 14.89 58.01 21.67
CA LYS A 304 13.75 58.82 22.16
C LYS A 304 13.89 59.17 23.66
N LYS A 305 14.36 58.24 24.53
CA LYS A 305 14.59 58.53 25.96
C LYS A 305 15.74 59.53 26.17
N LYS A 306 16.83 59.51 25.36
CA LYS A 306 17.92 60.52 25.43
C LYS A 306 17.46 61.86 24.95
N ALA A 307 16.61 62.00 23.91
CA ALA A 307 16.07 63.28 23.42
C ALA A 307 15.12 63.92 24.43
N VAL A 308 14.27 63.16 25.10
CA VAL A 308 13.38 63.68 26.17
C VAL A 308 14.16 64.17 27.39
N LYS A 309 15.23 63.44 27.78
CA LYS A 309 16.10 63.82 28.93
C LYS A 309 16.95 65.08 28.63
N LYS A 310 17.30 65.36 27.34
CA LYS A 310 17.95 66.63 26.93
C LYS A 310 16.99 67.83 26.96
N LYS A 311 15.71 67.67 26.56
CA LYS A 311 14.67 68.73 26.61
C LYS A 311 14.30 69.12 28.06
N SER A 312 14.27 68.18 29.00
CA SER A 312 13.96 68.44 30.42
C SER A 312 15.12 69.15 31.16
N LYS A 313 16.40 68.89 30.79
CA LYS A 313 17.57 69.64 31.38
C LYS A 313 17.73 71.06 30.81
N GLY A 314 17.25 71.35 29.59
CA GLY A 314 17.27 72.66 28.97
C GLY A 314 16.26 73.66 29.57
N LYS A 315 15.11 73.13 30.11
CA LYS A 315 14.12 73.96 30.80
C LYS A 315 14.43 74.36 32.25
N LYS A 316 15.39 73.65 32.94
CA LYS A 316 15.83 73.98 34.29
C LYS A 316 17.02 74.98 34.35
N LYS A 317 17.52 75.52 33.24
CA LYS A 317 18.55 76.51 33.14
C LYS A 317 18.05 77.90 32.68
N LYS A 318 16.74 78.06 32.56
CA LYS A 318 16.09 79.35 32.18
C LYS A 318 14.98 79.76 33.17
N ALA A 319 15.08 79.38 34.41
CA ALA A 319 14.33 79.91 35.54
C ALA A 319 15.27 80.33 36.64
#